data_dff10a0fbffa50659ca2bec081f1fe30
#
_entry.id   dff10a0fbffa50659ca2bec081f1fe30
#
_cell.length_a   1.000
_cell.length_b   1.000
_cell.length_c   1.000
_cell.angle_alpha   90.00
_cell.angle_beta   90.00
_cell.angle_gamma   90.00
#
_symmetry.space_group_name_H-M   'P 1'
#
loop_
_entity.id
_entity.type
_entity.pdbx_description
1 polymer ?
#
loop_
_entity_poly.entity_id
_entity_poly.type
_entity_poly.pdbx_seq_one_letter_code
_entity_poly.pdbx_strand_id
1 'polypeptide(L)'
;MSFKIGIIVDSFRLPVREGILKAAELGVEGIQIYATRGEMMPDELSCSDRRELLKYIRSSGLVVSALCGDPGGGGFSHPEQNLDRIVLSKKIIDLATDLDTNVVTTHVGAIPEDKSHERYKIIHEACSILGEYADKSGVTFAIETGPEPSHVLKSFIDDLTCSGIRVNFDPANLVMVIG
;
A
#
# COMPACT_ATOMS: atom_id res chain seq x y z
N MET A 1 6.01 -17.98 -19.25
CA MET A 1 5.52 -16.70 -18.66
C MET A 1 6.73 -16.03 -18.05
N SER A 2 7.06 -14.79 -18.45
CA SER A 2 8.05 -13.98 -17.72
C SER A 2 7.31 -13.19 -16.64
N PHE A 3 7.82 -13.18 -15.43
CA PHE A 3 7.34 -12.29 -14.39
C PHE A 3 7.82 -10.87 -14.70
N LYS A 4 6.96 -9.89 -14.49
CA LYS A 4 7.36 -8.49 -14.48
C LYS A 4 8.11 -8.18 -13.20
N ILE A 5 9.18 -7.42 -13.30
CA ILE A 5 10.01 -7.04 -12.16
C ILE A 5 9.82 -5.56 -11.89
N GLY A 6 9.53 -5.25 -10.64
CA GLY A 6 9.47 -3.89 -10.13
C GLY A 6 10.45 -3.66 -8.99
N ILE A 7 10.66 -2.40 -8.63
CA ILE A 7 11.56 -2.02 -7.54
C ILE A 7 10.90 -0.93 -6.67
N ILE A 8 11.20 -0.96 -5.38
CA ILE A 8 10.82 0.11 -4.46
C ILE A 8 11.84 1.24 -4.60
N VAL A 9 11.40 2.38 -5.13
CA VAL A 9 12.26 3.54 -5.42
C VAL A 9 12.97 4.06 -4.17
N ASP A 10 12.28 4.07 -3.05
CA ASP A 10 12.82 4.50 -1.75
C ASP A 10 14.03 3.68 -1.27
N SER A 11 14.20 2.44 -1.77
CA SER A 11 15.35 1.59 -1.45
C SER A 11 16.67 2.17 -1.94
N PHE A 12 16.64 3.04 -2.95
CA PHE A 12 17.86 3.72 -3.44
C PHE A 12 18.33 4.83 -2.52
N ARG A 13 17.48 5.34 -1.62
CA ARG A 13 17.77 6.49 -0.74
C ARG A 13 18.17 7.75 -1.53
N LEU A 14 17.54 7.93 -2.68
CA LEU A 14 17.69 9.09 -3.57
C LEU A 14 16.38 9.90 -3.60
N PRO A 15 16.40 11.17 -4.05
CA PRO A 15 15.19 11.90 -4.44
C PRO A 15 14.36 11.07 -5.42
N VAL A 16 13.04 11.19 -5.36
CA VAL A 16 12.11 10.30 -6.12
C VAL A 16 12.43 10.27 -7.61
N ARG A 17 12.67 11.43 -8.23
CA ARG A 17 12.97 11.51 -9.68
C ARG A 17 14.29 10.83 -10.05
N GLU A 18 15.31 10.95 -9.20
CA GLU A 18 16.60 10.27 -9.42
C GLU A 18 16.45 8.76 -9.24
N GLY A 19 15.67 8.33 -8.22
CA GLY A 19 15.36 6.93 -8.01
C GLY A 19 14.57 6.30 -9.17
N ILE A 20 13.65 7.05 -9.79
CA ILE A 20 12.93 6.62 -11.00
C ILE A 20 13.90 6.39 -12.16
N LEU A 21 14.82 7.32 -12.41
CA LEU A 21 15.86 7.13 -13.44
C LEU A 21 16.72 5.91 -13.16
N LYS A 22 17.10 5.73 -11.88
CA LYS A 22 17.89 4.58 -11.46
C LYS A 22 17.18 3.24 -11.69
N ALA A 23 15.87 3.21 -11.43
CA ALA A 23 15.03 2.04 -11.75
C ALA A 23 15.01 1.75 -13.25
N ALA A 24 14.85 2.79 -14.09
CA ALA A 24 14.88 2.66 -15.55
C ALA A 24 16.25 2.15 -16.06
N GLU A 25 17.37 2.66 -15.51
CA GLU A 25 18.72 2.17 -15.84
C GLU A 25 18.90 0.69 -15.52
N LEU A 26 18.27 0.17 -14.47
CA LEU A 26 18.31 -1.24 -14.10
C LEU A 26 17.43 -2.13 -14.99
N GLY A 27 16.63 -1.55 -15.87
CA GLY A 27 15.80 -2.29 -16.81
C GLY A 27 14.58 -2.96 -16.18
N VAL A 28 14.10 -2.48 -15.03
CA VAL A 28 12.84 -2.95 -14.44
C VAL A 28 11.64 -2.40 -15.20
N GLU A 29 10.48 -3.04 -15.04
CA GLU A 29 9.27 -2.66 -15.77
C GLU A 29 8.34 -1.77 -14.95
N GLY A 30 8.44 -1.85 -13.61
CA GLY A 30 7.58 -1.11 -12.69
C GLY A 30 8.29 -0.59 -11.45
N ILE A 31 7.65 0.37 -10.82
CA ILE A 31 8.13 0.96 -9.55
C ILE A 31 7.02 0.96 -8.52
N GLN A 32 7.43 0.84 -7.25
CA GLN A 32 6.61 1.14 -6.09
C GLN A 32 7.24 2.33 -5.36
N ILE A 33 6.41 3.25 -4.85
CA ILE A 33 6.85 4.47 -4.18
C ILE A 33 6.09 4.62 -2.87
N TYR A 34 6.77 5.03 -1.80
CA TYR A 34 6.11 5.37 -0.53
C TYR A 34 5.35 6.69 -0.67
N ALA A 35 4.05 6.67 -0.35
CA ALA A 35 3.17 7.84 -0.36
C ALA A 35 2.87 8.39 1.04
N THR A 36 3.54 7.87 2.07
CA THR A 36 3.32 8.22 3.47
C THR A 36 4.33 9.21 4.02
N ARG A 37 5.28 9.67 3.19
CA ARG A 37 6.36 10.58 3.63
C ARG A 37 6.93 11.40 2.47
N GLY A 38 7.57 12.51 2.84
CA GLY A 38 8.33 13.34 1.90
C GLY A 38 7.48 13.93 0.78
N GLU A 39 8.11 14.15 -0.36
CA GLU A 39 7.52 14.80 -1.53
C GLU A 39 6.38 14.00 -2.19
N MET A 40 6.22 12.74 -1.82
CA MET A 40 5.16 11.87 -2.34
C MET A 40 3.89 11.85 -1.47
N MET A 41 3.87 12.58 -0.35
CA MET A 41 2.63 12.71 0.42
C MET A 41 1.54 13.35 -0.45
N PRO A 42 0.30 12.85 -0.40
CA PRO A 42 -0.78 13.36 -1.25
C PRO A 42 -1.02 14.87 -1.16
N ASP A 43 -0.79 15.46 0.02
CA ASP A 43 -0.99 16.89 0.28
C ASP A 43 0.17 17.76 -0.27
N GLU A 44 1.34 17.18 -0.56
CA GLU A 44 2.49 17.87 -1.15
C GLU A 44 2.40 17.92 -2.69
N LEU A 45 1.50 17.16 -3.29
CA LEU A 45 1.36 17.05 -4.74
C LEU A 45 0.07 17.71 -5.23
N SER A 46 0.18 18.83 -5.93
CA SER A 46 -0.95 19.39 -6.66
C SER A 46 -1.41 18.46 -7.81
N CYS A 47 -2.61 18.70 -8.35
CA CYS A 47 -3.09 17.94 -9.52
C CYS A 47 -2.16 18.08 -10.75
N SER A 48 -1.43 19.21 -10.90
CA SER A 48 -0.42 19.36 -11.95
C SER A 48 0.81 18.52 -11.68
N ASP A 49 1.30 18.51 -10.44
CA ASP A 49 2.50 17.74 -10.06
C ASP A 49 2.29 16.24 -10.27
N ARG A 50 1.09 15.72 -9.91
CA ARG A 50 0.72 14.31 -10.13
C ARG A 50 0.74 13.93 -11.60
N ARG A 51 0.18 14.80 -12.47
CA ARG A 51 0.21 14.58 -13.94
C ARG A 51 1.61 14.64 -14.51
N GLU A 52 2.44 15.59 -14.06
CA GLU A 52 3.83 15.71 -14.49
C GLU A 52 4.67 14.52 -14.04
N LEU A 53 4.47 14.07 -12.80
CA LEU A 53 5.15 12.88 -12.27
C LEU A 53 4.77 11.62 -13.07
N LEU A 54 3.49 11.41 -13.32
CA LEU A 54 3.04 10.28 -14.14
C LEU A 54 3.63 10.32 -15.56
N LYS A 55 3.64 11.50 -16.18
CA LYS A 55 4.27 11.69 -17.50
C LYS A 55 5.77 11.37 -17.45
N TYR A 56 6.46 11.80 -16.40
CA TYR A 56 7.89 11.54 -16.21
C TYR A 56 8.17 10.06 -16.07
N ILE A 57 7.41 9.33 -15.21
CA ILE A 57 7.54 7.89 -15.01
C ILE A 57 7.34 7.15 -16.35
N ARG A 58 6.28 7.48 -17.09
CA ARG A 58 5.98 6.87 -18.39
C ARG A 58 7.06 7.16 -19.44
N SER A 59 7.61 8.37 -19.47
CA SER A 59 8.70 8.74 -20.39
C SER A 59 10.01 8.00 -20.09
N SER A 60 10.17 7.52 -18.85
CA SER A 60 11.29 6.65 -18.45
C SER A 60 11.05 5.16 -18.77
N GLY A 61 9.95 4.82 -19.43
CA GLY A 61 9.60 3.44 -19.79
C GLY A 61 9.04 2.60 -18.64
N LEU A 62 8.64 3.24 -17.53
CA LEU A 62 8.17 2.57 -16.32
C LEU A 62 6.67 2.75 -16.11
N VAL A 63 6.08 1.84 -15.32
CA VAL A 63 4.72 1.98 -14.77
C VAL A 63 4.78 2.06 -13.24
N VAL A 64 3.79 2.70 -12.64
CA VAL A 64 3.60 2.61 -11.19
C VAL A 64 2.88 1.29 -10.91
N SER A 65 3.59 0.34 -10.31
CA SER A 65 3.02 -0.97 -9.97
C SER A 65 2.17 -0.91 -8.69
N ALA A 66 2.56 -0.07 -7.74
CA ALA A 66 1.81 0.20 -6.51
C ALA A 66 2.31 1.48 -5.84
N LEU A 67 1.50 2.04 -4.95
CA LEU A 67 1.94 2.96 -3.90
C LEU A 67 2.06 2.21 -2.57
N CYS A 68 3.08 2.54 -1.78
CA CYS A 68 3.15 2.08 -0.40
C CYS A 68 2.44 3.10 0.51
N GLY A 69 1.33 2.66 1.08
CA GLY A 69 0.49 3.43 2.00
C GLY A 69 0.64 2.98 3.47
N ASP A 70 1.77 2.35 3.82
CA ASP A 70 2.01 1.87 5.18
C ASP A 70 2.14 3.03 6.18
N PRO A 71 1.21 3.17 7.14
CA PRO A 71 1.25 4.24 8.13
C PRO A 71 2.32 4.03 9.21
N GLY A 72 2.99 2.85 9.21
CA GLY A 72 3.93 2.47 10.27
C GLY A 72 3.29 2.28 11.64
N GLY A 73 4.12 2.16 12.69
CA GLY A 73 3.69 2.23 14.08
C GLY A 73 2.53 1.31 14.47
N GLY A 74 2.51 0.05 13.98
CA GLY A 74 1.46 -0.91 14.31
C GLY A 74 0.20 -0.81 13.45
N GLY A 75 0.27 -0.16 12.29
CA GLY A 75 -0.84 -0.09 11.34
C GLY A 75 -2.07 0.59 11.94
N PHE A 76 -3.20 -0.07 11.89
CA PHE A 76 -4.49 0.43 12.40
C PHE A 76 -4.87 -0.13 13.78
N SER A 77 -3.88 -0.58 14.58
CA SER A 77 -4.13 -1.18 15.89
C SER A 77 -4.49 -0.15 16.99
N HIS A 78 -4.33 1.14 16.72
CA HIS A 78 -4.48 2.23 17.69
C HIS A 78 -5.67 3.12 17.31
N PRO A 79 -6.83 3.00 18.01
CA PRO A 79 -8.06 3.69 17.64
C PRO A 79 -7.92 5.22 17.64
N GLU A 80 -7.10 5.76 18.55
CA GLU A 80 -6.83 7.19 18.64
C GLU A 80 -6.09 7.79 17.43
N GLN A 81 -5.42 6.95 16.63
CA GLN A 81 -4.68 7.36 15.43
C GLN A 81 -5.44 7.03 14.14
N ASN A 82 -6.49 6.19 14.24
CA ASN A 82 -7.13 5.63 13.05
C ASN A 82 -7.86 6.69 12.23
N LEU A 83 -8.41 7.73 12.86
CA LEU A 83 -9.08 8.80 12.11
C LEU A 83 -8.12 9.44 11.08
N ASP A 84 -6.95 9.87 11.53
CA ASP A 84 -5.95 10.51 10.67
C ASP A 84 -5.36 9.53 9.66
N ARG A 85 -5.09 8.29 10.08
CA ARG A 85 -4.56 7.23 9.21
C ARG A 85 -5.54 6.85 8.10
N ILE A 86 -6.83 6.75 8.41
CA ILE A 86 -7.88 6.48 7.42
C ILE A 86 -8.01 7.64 6.43
N VAL A 87 -7.96 8.89 6.91
CA VAL A 87 -8.00 10.07 6.04
C VAL A 87 -6.79 10.09 5.10
N LEU A 88 -5.59 9.85 5.61
CA LEU A 88 -4.38 9.78 4.79
C LEU A 88 -4.46 8.62 3.78
N SER A 89 -4.88 7.43 4.22
CA SER A 89 -5.00 6.27 3.32
C SER A 89 -5.99 6.49 2.18
N LYS A 90 -7.10 7.18 2.42
CA LYS A 90 -8.03 7.59 1.35
C LYS A 90 -7.37 8.52 0.34
N LYS A 91 -6.61 9.51 0.81
CA LYS A 91 -5.85 10.40 -0.09
C LYS A 91 -4.80 9.63 -0.91
N ILE A 92 -4.18 8.60 -0.33
CA ILE A 92 -3.22 7.73 -1.05
C ILE A 92 -3.94 6.87 -2.09
N ILE A 93 -5.14 6.38 -1.80
CA ILE A 93 -5.98 5.67 -2.78
C ILE A 93 -6.32 6.60 -3.97
N ASP A 94 -6.68 7.86 -3.70
CA ASP A 94 -6.92 8.85 -4.75
C ASP A 94 -5.64 9.14 -5.56
N LEU A 95 -4.50 9.28 -4.89
CA LEU A 95 -3.20 9.46 -5.55
C LEU A 95 -2.84 8.26 -6.43
N ALA A 96 -3.16 7.03 -6.02
CA ALA A 96 -2.95 5.84 -6.83
C ALA A 96 -3.72 5.92 -8.16
N THR A 97 -4.97 6.36 -8.11
CA THR A 97 -5.78 6.60 -9.32
C THR A 97 -5.14 7.67 -10.22
N ASP A 98 -4.68 8.79 -9.65
CA ASP A 98 -4.03 9.87 -10.39
C ASP A 98 -2.71 9.45 -11.04
N LEU A 99 -2.01 8.50 -10.43
CA LEU A 99 -0.75 7.93 -10.93
C LEU A 99 -0.92 6.64 -11.76
N ASP A 100 -2.16 6.35 -12.17
CA ASP A 100 -2.51 5.23 -13.06
C ASP A 100 -2.07 3.86 -12.49
N THR A 101 -2.21 3.68 -11.19
CA THR A 101 -2.10 2.39 -10.51
C THR A 101 -3.37 2.08 -9.73
N ASN A 102 -3.69 0.80 -9.62
CA ASN A 102 -4.85 0.34 -8.85
C ASN A 102 -4.44 -0.46 -7.61
N VAL A 103 -3.21 -0.29 -7.13
CA VAL A 103 -2.71 -1.02 -5.95
C VAL A 103 -2.08 -0.04 -4.94
N VAL A 104 -2.55 -0.11 -3.70
CA VAL A 104 -1.90 0.48 -2.53
C VAL A 104 -1.55 -0.64 -1.57
N THR A 105 -0.26 -0.82 -1.26
CA THR A 105 0.20 -1.82 -0.29
C THR A 105 0.29 -1.21 1.11
N THR A 106 0.03 -1.99 2.14
CA THR A 106 0.03 -1.51 3.53
C THR A 106 0.25 -2.64 4.54
N HIS A 107 0.71 -2.28 5.74
CA HIS A 107 0.58 -3.10 6.94
C HIS A 107 -0.58 -2.57 7.79
N VAL A 108 -1.40 -3.48 8.31
CA VAL A 108 -2.55 -3.10 9.16
C VAL A 108 -2.30 -3.30 10.66
N GLY A 109 -1.14 -3.86 11.00
CA GLY A 109 -0.80 -4.31 12.34
C GLY A 109 -1.05 -5.81 12.52
N ALA A 110 -0.56 -6.37 13.62
CA ALA A 110 -0.73 -7.79 13.92
C ALA A 110 -2.20 -8.13 14.22
N ILE A 111 -2.81 -8.92 13.36
CA ILE A 111 -4.21 -9.34 13.44
C ILE A 111 -4.33 -10.47 14.47
N PRO A 112 -5.11 -10.30 15.55
CA PRO A 112 -5.40 -11.39 16.49
C PRO A 112 -6.22 -12.50 15.82
N GLU A 113 -5.94 -13.77 16.17
CA GLU A 113 -6.77 -14.91 15.74
C GLU A 113 -8.16 -14.88 16.38
N ASP A 114 -8.24 -14.44 17.63
CA ASP A 114 -9.51 -14.29 18.35
C ASP A 114 -10.27 -13.06 17.86
N LYS A 115 -11.37 -13.27 17.13
CA LYS A 115 -12.24 -12.21 16.61
C LYS A 115 -12.92 -11.38 17.70
N SER A 116 -13.02 -11.90 18.94
CA SER A 116 -13.56 -11.15 20.08
C SER A 116 -12.59 -10.14 20.66
N HIS A 117 -11.30 -10.27 20.34
CA HIS A 117 -10.24 -9.39 20.81
C HIS A 117 -10.47 -7.95 20.35
N GLU A 118 -10.27 -6.98 21.25
CA GLU A 118 -10.51 -5.56 20.95
C GLU A 118 -9.73 -5.07 19.72
N ARG A 119 -8.43 -5.41 19.63
CA ARG A 119 -7.59 -5.03 18.48
C ARG A 119 -8.09 -5.60 17.15
N TYR A 120 -8.67 -6.83 17.14
CA TYR A 120 -9.30 -7.37 15.94
C TYR A 120 -10.40 -6.44 15.43
N LYS A 121 -11.29 -6.02 16.34
CA LYS A 121 -12.43 -5.15 15.99
C LYS A 121 -11.97 -3.79 15.49
N ILE A 122 -10.94 -3.21 16.13
CA ILE A 122 -10.36 -1.92 15.73
C ILE A 122 -9.77 -1.99 14.32
N ILE A 123 -8.96 -3.01 14.02
CA ILE A 123 -8.36 -3.20 12.69
C ILE A 123 -9.46 -3.49 11.66
N HIS A 124 -10.43 -4.34 11.99
CA HIS A 124 -11.54 -4.72 11.13
C HIS A 124 -12.40 -3.50 10.72
N GLU A 125 -12.71 -2.62 11.66
CA GLU A 125 -13.44 -1.38 11.38
C GLU A 125 -12.68 -0.48 10.40
N ALA A 126 -11.39 -0.25 10.64
CA ALA A 126 -10.55 0.56 9.76
C ALA A 126 -10.44 -0.06 8.35
N CYS A 127 -10.21 -1.38 8.26
CA CYS A 127 -10.14 -2.10 7.00
C CYS A 127 -11.48 -2.12 6.25
N SER A 128 -12.62 -2.21 6.95
CA SER A 128 -13.94 -2.11 6.32
C SER A 128 -14.14 -0.76 5.65
N ILE A 129 -13.83 0.34 6.37
CA ILE A 129 -13.95 1.71 5.83
C ILE A 129 -13.03 1.92 4.61
N LEU A 130 -11.79 1.44 4.68
CA LEU A 130 -10.81 1.58 3.61
C LEU A 130 -11.11 0.67 2.42
N GLY A 131 -11.58 -0.55 2.67
CA GLY A 131 -11.95 -1.48 1.63
C GLY A 131 -13.15 -1.01 0.82
N GLU A 132 -14.18 -0.47 1.47
CA GLU A 132 -15.32 0.15 0.78
C GLU A 132 -14.91 1.37 -0.06
N TYR A 133 -13.96 2.17 0.45
CA TYR A 133 -13.44 3.32 -0.29
C TYR A 133 -12.63 2.88 -1.51
N ALA A 134 -11.78 1.87 -1.33
CA ALA A 134 -10.98 1.28 -2.39
C ALA A 134 -11.86 0.67 -3.50
N ASP A 135 -12.93 -0.06 -3.13
CA ASP A 135 -13.93 -0.58 -4.08
C ASP A 135 -14.52 0.51 -4.97
N LYS A 136 -14.94 1.62 -4.36
CA LYS A 136 -15.54 2.76 -5.08
C LYS A 136 -14.54 3.44 -6.02
N SER A 137 -13.26 3.40 -5.67
CA SER A 137 -12.17 4.02 -6.45
C SER A 137 -11.56 3.07 -7.49
N GLY A 138 -11.98 1.80 -7.53
CA GLY A 138 -11.38 0.77 -8.40
C GLY A 138 -9.94 0.41 -8.02
N VAL A 139 -9.55 0.63 -6.76
CA VAL A 139 -8.21 0.39 -6.21
C VAL A 139 -8.26 -0.80 -5.26
N THR A 140 -7.19 -1.56 -5.23
CA THR A 140 -6.96 -2.61 -4.23
C THR A 140 -6.09 -2.04 -3.10
N PHE A 141 -6.59 -2.08 -1.87
CA PHE A 141 -5.81 -1.81 -0.67
C PHE A 141 -5.28 -3.14 -0.15
N ALA A 142 -4.04 -3.46 -0.48
CA ALA A 142 -3.44 -4.77 -0.34
C ALA A 142 -2.67 -4.89 0.98
N ILE A 143 -3.17 -5.71 1.90
CA ILE A 143 -2.53 -6.00 3.18
C ILE A 143 -1.32 -6.91 2.94
N GLU A 144 -0.16 -6.52 3.41
CA GLU A 144 1.04 -7.32 3.32
C GLU A 144 0.97 -8.52 4.28
N THR A 145 1.35 -9.70 3.78
CA THR A 145 1.54 -10.88 4.64
C THR A 145 2.55 -10.53 5.72
N GLY A 146 2.21 -10.77 6.96
CA GLY A 146 2.92 -10.20 8.08
C GLY A 146 2.97 -11.10 9.31
N PRO A 147 2.94 -10.52 10.51
CA PRO A 147 3.29 -11.25 11.73
C PRO A 147 2.29 -12.32 12.15
N GLU A 148 1.13 -12.40 11.53
CA GLU A 148 0.16 -13.47 11.78
C GLU A 148 0.31 -14.63 10.79
N PRO A 149 -0.09 -15.85 11.16
CA PRO A 149 -0.20 -16.98 10.24
C PRO A 149 -1.14 -16.66 9.07
N SER A 150 -0.83 -17.19 7.89
CA SER A 150 -1.60 -16.90 6.66
C SER A 150 -3.09 -17.26 6.76
N HIS A 151 -3.46 -18.27 7.56
CA HIS A 151 -4.87 -18.62 7.77
C HIS A 151 -5.62 -17.56 8.61
N VAL A 152 -4.93 -16.85 9.50
CA VAL A 152 -5.50 -15.75 10.29
C VAL A 152 -5.79 -14.57 9.37
N LEU A 153 -4.80 -14.13 8.55
CA LEU A 153 -5.00 -13.08 7.57
C LEU A 153 -6.12 -13.44 6.58
N LYS A 154 -6.14 -14.69 6.09
CA LYS A 154 -7.22 -15.15 5.21
C LYS A 154 -8.59 -15.05 5.88
N SER A 155 -8.73 -15.56 7.11
CA SER A 155 -9.99 -15.50 7.88
C SER A 155 -10.45 -14.06 8.11
N PHE A 156 -9.50 -13.17 8.37
CA PHE A 156 -9.78 -11.74 8.55
C PHE A 156 -10.33 -11.11 7.27
N ILE A 157 -9.69 -11.36 6.11
CA ILE A 157 -10.15 -10.83 4.82
C ILE A 157 -11.51 -11.41 4.43
N ASP A 158 -11.74 -12.70 4.65
CA ASP A 158 -13.03 -13.36 4.38
C ASP A 158 -14.18 -12.81 5.25
N ASP A 159 -13.86 -12.21 6.40
CA ASP A 159 -14.83 -11.61 7.32
C ASP A 159 -15.25 -10.18 6.89
N LEU A 160 -14.48 -9.54 6.00
CA LEU A 160 -14.80 -8.24 5.44
C LEU A 160 -15.87 -8.37 4.35
N THR A 161 -16.82 -7.42 4.32
CA THR A 161 -17.91 -7.40 3.32
C THR A 161 -17.53 -6.70 2.03
N CYS A 162 -16.34 -6.09 1.98
CA CYS A 162 -15.81 -5.38 0.82
C CYS A 162 -14.87 -6.26 0.00
N SER A 163 -14.66 -5.90 -1.26
CA SER A 163 -13.72 -6.57 -2.18
C SER A 163 -12.42 -5.78 -2.41
N GLY A 164 -12.36 -4.55 -1.93
CA GLY A 164 -11.22 -3.65 -2.08
C GLY A 164 -10.00 -4.03 -1.23
N ILE A 165 -10.18 -4.87 -0.19
CA ILE A 165 -9.08 -5.44 0.58
C ILE A 165 -8.59 -6.73 -0.08
N ARG A 166 -7.28 -6.82 -0.31
CA ARG A 166 -6.61 -7.98 -0.89
C ARG A 166 -5.27 -8.23 -0.18
N VAL A 167 -4.49 -9.17 -0.67
CA VAL A 167 -3.19 -9.55 -0.10
C VAL A 167 -2.06 -9.03 -1.00
N ASN A 168 -1.08 -8.37 -0.39
CA ASN A 168 0.27 -8.22 -0.91
C ASN A 168 1.11 -9.36 -0.35
N PHE A 169 1.52 -10.30 -1.21
CA PHE A 169 2.22 -11.50 -0.77
C PHE A 169 3.72 -11.24 -0.65
N ASP A 170 4.21 -11.18 0.59
CA ASP A 170 5.64 -11.18 0.91
C ASP A 170 6.01 -12.50 1.60
N PRO A 171 6.69 -13.43 0.88
CA PRO A 171 7.11 -14.70 1.46
C PRO A 171 8.19 -14.54 2.54
N ALA A 172 8.99 -13.46 2.52
CA ALA A 172 10.03 -13.23 3.51
C ALA A 172 9.42 -12.96 4.89
N ASN A 173 8.34 -12.19 4.96
CA ASN A 173 7.63 -11.93 6.21
C ASN A 173 7.07 -13.21 6.80
N LEU A 174 6.53 -14.12 5.99
CA LEU A 174 6.04 -15.41 6.48
C LEU A 174 7.15 -16.29 7.05
N VAL A 175 8.32 -16.32 6.39
CA VAL A 175 9.48 -17.10 6.88
C VAL A 175 10.00 -16.53 8.20
N MET A 176 10.06 -15.21 8.35
CA MET A 176 10.54 -14.56 9.58
C MET A 176 9.63 -14.85 10.79
N VAL A 177 8.36 -15.12 10.57
CA VAL A 177 7.37 -15.34 11.64
C VAL A 177 7.24 -16.82 12.01
N ILE A 178 7.42 -17.73 11.04
CA ILE A 178 7.21 -19.18 11.22
C ILE A 178 8.53 -19.91 11.52
N GLY A 179 9.69 -19.23 11.29
CA GLY A 179 11.06 -19.78 11.36
C GLY A 179 11.57 -20.17 12.74
#